data_13092d9dabb06f5f5e1f1d8493cfe279
#
_entry.id   13092d9dabb06f5f5e1f1d8493cfe279
#
_cell.length_a   1.000
_cell.length_b   1.000
_cell.length_c   1.000
_cell.angle_alpha   90.00
_cell.angle_beta   90.00
_cell.angle_gamma   90.00
#
_symmetry.space_group_name_H-M   'P 1'
#
loop_
_entity.id
_entity.type
_entity.pdbx_description
1 polymer ?
#
loop_
_entity_poly.entity_id
_entity_poly.type
_entity_poly.pdbx_seq_one_letter_code
_entity_poly.pdbx_strand_id
1 'polypeptide(L)'
;MEIVLERIAKKNTYTIGRLYLLADGDVKRKVLSGKTAGDKRSFEHSFDLKKLSKASYFCDTLEPTWRNLKGIELKPEEENARFSRESGKVARKIPGHTAIPEGSYRVLITKSRRFKKWLPYVQGVPGFEGIRIHAGN
;
A
#
# COMPACT_ATOMS: atom_id res chain seq x y z
N MET A 1 14.43 -8.07 -6.12
CA MET A 1 13.06 -8.35 -6.61
C MET A 1 12.15 -7.21 -6.21
N GLU A 2 11.32 -6.80 -7.12
CA GLU A 2 10.34 -5.73 -6.92
C GLU A 2 8.93 -6.28 -7.09
N ILE A 3 7.96 -5.69 -6.41
CA ILE A 3 6.57 -6.10 -6.45
C ILE A 3 5.74 -4.93 -6.98
N VAL A 4 4.94 -5.17 -7.99
CA VAL A 4 3.94 -4.21 -8.46
C VAL A 4 2.56 -4.77 -8.19
N LEU A 5 1.74 -3.99 -7.49
CA LEU A 5 0.33 -4.26 -7.29
C LEU A 5 -0.50 -3.27 -8.12
N GLU A 6 -1.20 -3.80 -9.10
CA GLU A 6 -2.16 -3.05 -9.90
C GLU A 6 -3.58 -3.33 -9.42
N ARG A 7 -4.26 -2.33 -8.93
CA ARG A 7 -5.67 -2.43 -8.55
C ARG A 7 -6.56 -2.32 -9.79
N ILE A 8 -7.28 -3.38 -10.09
CA ILE A 8 -8.09 -3.50 -11.31
C ILE A 8 -9.58 -3.29 -11.09
N ALA A 9 -10.08 -3.49 -9.89
CA ALA A 9 -11.48 -3.29 -9.56
C ALA A 9 -11.64 -2.74 -8.14
N LYS A 10 -12.23 -1.57 -8.03
CA LYS A 10 -12.55 -0.90 -6.76
C LYS A 10 -14.05 -1.01 -6.52
N LYS A 11 -14.44 -1.91 -5.63
CA LYS A 11 -15.84 -2.17 -5.27
C LYS A 11 -16.20 -1.51 -3.95
N ASN A 12 -17.47 -1.53 -3.57
CA ASN A 12 -17.94 -0.86 -2.36
C ASN A 12 -17.35 -1.41 -1.07
N THR A 13 -17.04 -2.71 -1.02
CA THR A 13 -16.58 -3.40 0.19
C THR A 13 -15.21 -4.05 0.03
N TYR A 14 -14.67 -4.10 -1.16
CA TYR A 14 -13.38 -4.73 -1.44
C TYR A 14 -12.71 -4.17 -2.68
N THR A 15 -11.42 -4.45 -2.81
CA THR A 15 -10.60 -4.05 -3.96
C THR A 15 -9.88 -5.28 -4.50
N ILE A 16 -9.98 -5.50 -5.79
CA ILE A 16 -9.28 -6.59 -6.49
C ILE A 16 -8.08 -5.99 -7.22
N GLY A 17 -6.94 -6.65 -7.10
CA GLY A 17 -5.72 -6.30 -7.80
C GLY A 17 -5.02 -7.51 -8.40
N ARG A 18 -3.95 -7.23 -9.12
CA ARG A 18 -3.00 -8.21 -9.64
C ARG A 18 -1.61 -7.88 -9.14
N LEU A 19 -0.94 -8.87 -8.63
CA LEU A 19 0.41 -8.74 -8.11
C LEU A 19 1.39 -9.34 -9.11
N TYR A 20 2.45 -8.57 -9.39
CA TYR A 20 3.50 -8.93 -10.32
C TYR A 20 4.84 -8.93 -9.60
N LEU A 21 5.69 -9.89 -9.92
CA LEU A 21 7.06 -9.97 -9.44
C LEU A 21 8.01 -9.59 -10.55
N LEU A 22 8.86 -8.60 -10.30
CA LEU A 22 9.76 -8.02 -11.27
C LEU A 22 11.22 -8.13 -10.80
N ALA A 23 12.15 -8.08 -11.76
CA ALA A 23 13.57 -7.97 -11.46
C ALA A 23 13.90 -6.58 -10.88
N ASP A 24 15.01 -6.51 -10.15
CA ASP A 24 15.50 -5.24 -9.61
C ASP A 24 15.81 -4.25 -10.74
N GLY A 25 15.40 -3.01 -10.56
CA GLY A 25 15.63 -1.93 -11.51
C GLY A 25 14.54 -1.71 -12.56
N ASP A 26 13.53 -2.57 -12.64
CA ASP A 26 12.41 -2.39 -13.56
C ASP A 26 11.49 -1.24 -13.14
N VAL A 27 11.40 -0.96 -11.85
CA VAL A 27 10.69 0.19 -11.30
C VAL A 27 11.64 1.38 -11.22
N LYS A 28 11.34 2.43 -11.95
CA LYS A 28 12.13 3.66 -11.93
C LYS A 28 11.89 4.45 -10.65
N ARG A 29 12.98 4.92 -10.06
CA ARG A 29 12.98 5.72 -8.84
C ARG A 29 13.52 7.11 -9.14
N LYS A 30 12.73 8.14 -8.83
CA LYS A 30 13.13 9.54 -8.93
C LYS A 30 13.19 10.14 -7.52
N VAL A 31 14.32 10.75 -7.19
CA VAL A 31 14.43 11.52 -5.96
C VAL A 31 13.68 12.82 -6.15
N LEU A 32 12.64 13.03 -5.37
CA LEU A 32 11.98 14.32 -5.30
C LEU A 32 12.82 15.23 -4.41
N SER A 33 13.22 16.38 -4.92
CA SER A 33 13.99 17.37 -4.17
C SER A 33 13.15 17.92 -3.03
N GLY A 34 13.28 17.34 -1.85
CA GLY A 34 12.76 17.88 -0.61
C GLY A 34 13.84 18.72 0.05
N LYS A 35 13.69 20.00 0.08
CA LYS A 35 14.55 20.93 0.81
C LYS A 35 13.96 21.17 2.19
N THR A 36 14.04 20.23 3.10
CA THR A 36 13.73 20.51 4.49
C THR A 36 14.72 19.84 5.41
N ALA A 37 15.21 20.59 6.37
CA ALA A 37 16.09 20.09 7.40
C ALA A 37 15.42 18.92 8.16
N GLY A 38 16.07 17.77 8.18
CA GLY A 38 15.52 16.54 8.77
C GLY A 38 15.11 15.47 7.77
N ASP A 39 15.62 15.54 6.58
CA ASP A 39 15.25 14.85 5.37
C ASP A 39 15.01 13.35 5.47
N LYS A 40 13.74 13.01 5.48
CA LYS A 40 13.29 11.82 4.77
C LYS A 40 13.23 12.18 3.29
N ARG A 41 14.21 11.70 2.51
CA ARG A 41 14.18 11.86 1.06
C ARG A 41 12.88 11.27 0.52
N SER A 42 12.04 12.08 -0.05
CA SER A 42 10.86 11.60 -0.75
C SER A 42 11.27 11.07 -2.12
N PHE A 43 10.75 9.92 -2.48
CA PHE A 43 11.00 9.28 -3.75
C PHE A 43 9.69 9.12 -4.50
N GLU A 44 9.71 9.38 -5.77
CA GLU A 44 8.65 8.97 -6.67
C GLU A 44 9.10 7.70 -7.39
N HIS A 45 8.27 6.68 -7.35
CA HIS A 45 8.47 5.48 -8.12
C HIS A 45 7.48 5.47 -9.27
N SER A 46 7.98 5.21 -10.45
CA SER A 46 7.17 5.10 -11.64
C SER A 46 7.44 3.78 -12.34
N PHE A 47 6.39 3.20 -12.86
CA PHE A 47 6.46 1.97 -13.62
C PHE A 47 5.59 2.09 -14.87
N ASP A 48 6.13 1.69 -16.01
CA ASP A 48 5.33 1.62 -17.24
C ASP A 48 4.47 0.34 -17.21
N LEU A 49 3.18 0.49 -17.00
CA LEU A 49 2.22 -0.62 -16.94
C LEU A 49 2.21 -1.47 -18.21
N LYS A 50 2.63 -0.93 -19.34
CA LYS A 50 2.78 -1.69 -20.61
C LYS A 50 3.86 -2.76 -20.54
N LYS A 51 4.79 -2.65 -19.59
CA LYS A 51 5.84 -3.65 -19.33
C LYS A 51 5.36 -4.81 -18.47
N LEU A 52 4.18 -4.74 -17.88
CA LEU A 52 3.59 -5.86 -17.15
C LEU A 52 3.22 -6.96 -18.15
N SER A 53 3.80 -8.12 -17.96
CA SER A 53 3.56 -9.28 -18.80
C SER A 53 2.93 -10.43 -18.01
N LYS A 54 2.35 -11.39 -18.72
CA LYS A 54 1.85 -12.62 -18.09
C LYS A 54 2.96 -13.38 -17.35
N ALA A 55 4.20 -13.29 -17.83
CA ALA A 55 5.35 -13.94 -17.19
C ALA A 55 5.67 -13.37 -15.81
N SER A 56 5.37 -12.09 -15.57
CA SER A 56 5.58 -11.42 -14.28
C SER A 56 4.40 -11.57 -13.31
N TYR A 57 3.25 -11.98 -13.81
CA TYR A 57 2.05 -12.18 -12.99
C TYR A 57 2.27 -13.30 -11.97
N PHE A 58 1.93 -13.02 -10.72
CA PHE A 58 2.07 -13.95 -9.61
C PHE A 58 0.72 -14.42 -9.07
N CYS A 59 -0.16 -13.51 -8.69
CA CYS A 59 -1.48 -13.85 -8.16
C CYS A 59 -2.43 -12.67 -8.18
N ASP A 60 -3.70 -12.95 -8.02
CA ASP A 60 -4.69 -11.94 -7.70
C ASP A 60 -4.61 -11.56 -6.22
N THR A 61 -5.03 -10.33 -5.92
CA THR A 61 -5.06 -9.81 -4.56
C THR A 61 -6.45 -9.35 -4.17
N LEU A 62 -6.72 -9.45 -2.89
CA LEU A 62 -7.94 -8.93 -2.27
C LEU A 62 -7.55 -7.99 -1.13
N GLU A 63 -7.99 -6.77 -1.22
CA GLU A 63 -7.80 -5.75 -0.21
C GLU A 63 -9.16 -5.25 0.29
N PRO A 64 -9.20 -4.59 1.45
CA PRO A 64 -10.38 -3.84 1.88
C PRO A 64 -10.78 -2.75 0.89
N THR A 65 -11.82 -2.01 1.21
CA THR A 65 -12.34 -0.92 0.37
C THR A 65 -11.27 0.12 0.08
N TRP A 66 -11.07 0.43 -1.18
CA TRP A 66 -10.27 1.58 -1.58
C TRP A 66 -11.01 2.87 -1.21
N ARG A 67 -10.29 3.80 -0.60
CA ARG A 67 -10.78 5.13 -0.26
C ARG A 67 -9.76 6.15 -0.76
N ASN A 68 -10.25 7.28 -1.25
CA ASN A 68 -9.35 8.34 -1.65
C ASN A 68 -8.75 9.02 -0.42
N LEU A 69 -7.51 8.64 -0.09
CA LEU A 69 -6.74 9.20 1.03
C LEU A 69 -5.82 10.35 0.61
N LYS A 70 -5.89 10.77 -0.66
CA LYS A 70 -5.05 11.84 -1.20
C LYS A 70 -5.35 13.17 -0.49
N GLY A 71 -4.31 13.85 -0.05
CA GLY A 71 -4.43 15.14 0.65
C GLY A 71 -4.95 15.04 2.08
N ILE A 72 -5.13 13.84 2.60
CA ILE A 72 -5.51 13.61 4.00
C ILE A 72 -4.27 13.34 4.82
N GLU A 73 -4.10 14.07 5.91
CA GLU A 73 -3.09 13.74 6.91
C GLU A 73 -3.49 12.44 7.62
N LEU A 74 -2.70 11.40 7.41
CA LEU A 74 -2.92 10.10 8.03
C LEU A 74 -2.24 10.05 9.39
N LYS A 75 -3.04 10.01 10.42
CA LYS A 75 -2.64 9.87 11.81
C LYS A 75 -2.70 8.41 12.27
N PRO A 76 -2.22 8.10 13.47
CA PRO A 76 -2.44 6.80 14.09
C PRO A 76 -3.90 6.36 14.01
N GLU A 77 -4.13 5.08 13.96
CA GLU A 77 -5.41 4.47 13.58
C GLU A 77 -6.60 4.95 14.40
N GLU A 78 -6.42 5.10 15.70
CA GLU A 78 -7.47 5.54 16.63
C GLU A 78 -7.92 6.99 16.39
N GLU A 79 -6.98 7.87 16.12
CA GLU A 79 -7.27 9.27 15.82
C GLU A 79 -7.99 9.43 14.47
N ASN A 80 -7.60 8.65 13.47
CA ASN A 80 -8.26 8.67 12.16
C ASN A 80 -9.73 8.24 12.26
N ALA A 81 -10.04 7.26 13.09
CA ALA A 81 -11.41 6.80 13.30
C ALA A 81 -12.31 7.87 13.92
N ARG A 82 -11.82 8.59 14.94
CA ARG A 82 -12.54 9.72 15.55
C ARG A 82 -12.79 10.83 14.54
N PHE A 83 -11.77 11.24 13.85
CA PHE A 83 -11.84 12.35 12.90
C PHE A 83 -12.77 12.08 11.73
N SER A 84 -12.91 10.83 11.31
CA SER A 84 -13.87 10.43 10.25
C SER A 84 -15.31 10.58 10.69
N ARG A 85 -15.62 10.34 11.95
CA ARG A 85 -16.99 10.47 12.49
C ARG A 85 -17.42 11.91 12.68
N GLU A 86 -16.50 12.76 13.14
CA GLU A 86 -16.81 14.14 13.50
C GLU A 86 -16.96 15.08 12.31
N SER A 87 -16.33 14.80 11.18
CA SER A 87 -16.27 15.76 10.07
C SER A 87 -17.22 15.46 8.92
N GLY A 88 -17.98 14.38 8.94
CA GLY A 88 -18.94 14.01 7.91
C GLY A 88 -18.39 13.86 6.48
N LYS A 89 -17.08 13.87 6.31
CA LYS A 89 -16.42 13.75 5.00
C LYS A 89 -16.18 12.29 4.62
N VAL A 90 -16.61 11.93 3.43
CA VAL A 90 -16.75 10.55 2.94
C VAL A 90 -15.45 9.80 2.65
N ALA A 91 -14.32 10.45 2.56
CA ALA A 91 -13.09 9.81 2.08
C ALA A 91 -12.05 9.63 3.19
N ARG A 92 -12.33 8.77 4.18
CA ARG A 92 -11.42 8.60 5.30
C ARG A 92 -11.12 7.16 5.63
N LYS A 93 -9.93 6.96 6.20
CA LYS A 93 -9.55 5.66 6.71
C LYS A 93 -10.52 5.15 7.76
N ILE A 94 -11.09 3.99 7.53
CA ILE A 94 -11.86 3.23 8.52
C ILE A 94 -10.99 2.04 8.93
N PRO A 95 -10.61 1.91 10.21
CA PRO A 95 -9.75 0.82 10.66
C PRO A 95 -10.30 -0.55 10.28
N GLY A 96 -9.46 -1.43 9.73
CA GLY A 96 -9.82 -2.75 9.29
C GLY A 96 -10.65 -2.83 7.99
N HIS A 97 -11.09 -1.68 7.46
CA HIS A 97 -11.99 -1.60 6.29
C HIS A 97 -11.48 -0.67 5.19
N THR A 98 -10.19 -0.36 5.20
CA THR A 98 -9.59 0.55 4.23
C THR A 98 -8.33 -0.06 3.66
N ALA A 99 -8.21 -0.09 2.33
CA ALA A 99 -6.96 -0.44 1.65
C ALA A 99 -5.88 0.61 1.92
N ILE A 100 -4.62 0.20 1.92
CA ILE A 100 -3.50 1.12 2.12
C ILE A 100 -3.45 2.17 0.99
N PRO A 101 -2.90 3.38 1.27
CA PRO A 101 -2.74 4.39 0.23
C PRO A 101 -1.83 3.89 -0.89
N GLU A 102 -2.08 4.36 -2.08
CA GLU A 102 -1.17 4.16 -3.21
C GLU A 102 0.19 4.76 -2.91
N GLY A 103 1.24 4.07 -3.28
CA GLY A 103 2.60 4.53 -3.04
C GLY A 103 3.62 3.42 -3.22
N SER A 104 4.84 3.73 -2.83
CA SER A 104 5.96 2.79 -2.85
C SER A 104 6.44 2.54 -1.44
N TYR A 105 6.54 1.27 -1.10
CA TYR A 105 6.83 0.83 0.25
C TYR A 105 7.96 -0.19 0.24
N ARG A 106 8.79 -0.15 1.29
CA ARG A 106 9.77 -1.18 1.53
C ARG A 106 9.07 -2.45 2.04
N VAL A 107 9.45 -3.58 1.49
CA VAL A 107 8.93 -4.89 1.90
C VAL A 107 10.05 -5.73 2.49
N LEU A 108 9.82 -6.25 3.68
CA LEU A 108 10.75 -7.13 4.40
C LEU A 108 10.06 -8.46 4.71
N ILE A 109 10.81 -9.55 4.68
CA ILE A 109 10.30 -10.84 5.15
C ILE A 109 10.55 -10.95 6.65
N THR A 110 9.49 -10.94 7.43
CA THR A 110 9.56 -11.07 8.89
C THR A 110 8.56 -12.08 9.41
N LYS A 111 8.80 -12.58 10.61
CA LYS A 111 7.89 -13.55 11.24
C LYS A 111 6.64 -12.84 11.78
N SER A 112 5.50 -13.25 11.31
CA SER A 112 4.21 -12.80 11.84
C SER A 112 3.86 -13.55 13.11
N ARG A 113 3.58 -12.83 14.19
CA ARG A 113 3.09 -13.44 15.45
C ARG A 113 1.69 -14.01 15.28
N ARG A 114 0.83 -13.33 14.51
CA ARG A 114 -0.55 -13.75 14.27
C ARG A 114 -0.64 -15.03 13.44
N PHE A 115 0.10 -15.06 12.30
CA PHE A 115 0.05 -16.20 11.37
C PHE A 115 1.10 -17.28 11.68
N LYS A 116 2.05 -17.00 12.58
CA LYS A 116 3.16 -17.89 12.96
C LYS A 116 4.01 -18.35 11.77
N LYS A 117 4.10 -17.49 10.74
CA LYS A 117 4.82 -17.73 9.48
C LYS A 117 5.69 -16.54 9.13
N TRP A 118 6.70 -16.77 8.31
CA TRP A 118 7.47 -15.72 7.65
C TRP A 118 6.65 -15.18 6.49
N LEU A 119 6.36 -13.90 6.52
CA LEU A 119 5.51 -13.23 5.54
C LEU A 119 6.09 -11.88 5.15
N PRO A 120 5.83 -11.41 3.90
CA PRO A 120 6.18 -10.06 3.52
C PRO A 120 5.47 -9.03 4.41
N TYR A 121 6.25 -8.14 5.00
CA TYR A 121 5.79 -7.02 5.80
C TYR A 121 6.00 -5.72 5.03
N VAL A 122 4.93 -4.97 4.82
CA VAL A 122 4.95 -3.70 4.12
C VAL A 122 5.20 -2.58 5.13
N GLN A 123 6.41 -2.01 5.07
CA GLN A 123 6.91 -1.08 6.06
C GLN A 123 6.59 0.37 5.73
N GLY A 124 6.31 1.16 6.77
CA GLY A 124 6.22 2.61 6.65
C GLY A 124 4.97 3.10 5.91
N VAL A 125 3.89 2.35 5.93
CA VAL A 125 2.62 2.79 5.34
C VAL A 125 2.00 3.88 6.20
N PRO A 126 1.78 5.10 5.65
CA PRO A 126 1.23 6.20 6.44
C PRO A 126 -0.14 5.86 7.05
N GLY A 127 -0.27 6.00 8.36
CA GLY A 127 -1.52 5.75 9.11
C GLY A 127 -1.94 4.28 9.22
N PHE A 128 -1.05 3.36 8.89
CA PHE A 128 -1.29 1.92 8.98
C PHE A 128 -0.13 1.23 9.70
N GLU A 129 -0.45 0.15 10.40
CA GLU A 129 0.52 -0.71 11.06
C GLU A 129 0.23 -2.18 10.78
N GLY A 130 1.27 -3.00 10.80
CA GLY A 130 1.13 -4.44 10.68
C GLY A 130 0.65 -4.93 9.31
N ILE A 131 0.86 -4.17 8.25
CA ILE A 131 0.44 -4.54 6.90
C ILE A 131 1.32 -5.67 6.37
N ARG A 132 0.68 -6.75 5.97
CA ARG A 132 1.35 -7.94 5.43
C ARG A 132 0.65 -8.47 4.20
N ILE A 133 1.44 -9.09 3.34
CA ILE A 133 0.93 -9.91 2.23
C ILE A 133 0.85 -11.35 2.74
N HIS A 134 -0.32 -11.93 2.69
CA HIS A 134 -0.55 -13.31 3.13
C HIS A 134 -1.62 -13.98 2.27
N ALA A 135 -1.64 -15.30 2.28
CA ALA A 135 -2.67 -16.05 1.58
C ALA A 135 -4.06 -15.73 2.15
N GLY A 136 -5.03 -15.59 1.26
CA GLY A 136 -6.44 -15.46 1.63
C GLY A 136 -7.02 -16.79 2.14
N ASN A 137 -8.11 -16.68 2.78
CA ASN A 137 -8.87 -17.85 3.23
C ASN A 137 -9.78 -18.38 2.13
#